data_f2785e30ea620b7031749cceebca5122
#
_entry.id   f2785e30ea620b7031749cceebca5122
#
_cell.length_a   1.000
_cell.length_b   1.000
_cell.length_c   1.000
_cell.angle_alpha   90.00
_cell.angle_beta   90.00
_cell.angle_gamma   90.00
#
_symmetry.space_group_name_H-M   'P 1'
#
loop_
_entity.id
_entity.type
_entity.pdbx_description
1 polymer ?
#
loop_
_entity_poly.entity_id
_entity_poly.type
_entity_poly.pdbx_seq_one_letter_code
_entity_poly.pdbx_strand_id
1 'polypeptide(L)'
;NIYDHFAHEDEYDELNIDAMSERLAKALSFKTVYTDAKTTDWSQFEGLQQHIFDSFPYIMTAASNVEVVGHSLLIEVPGSNHELPALMLIAHQDVVPVVPGTEEAWTHDPFGGDVDDTYIWGRGALDIKDMLMGELEALEYLLSQGFSPRRSIYLAFGEDEEVLSHGATRLAEVMTLREMRAACLLDEGTTTFFDGSAYGAPEATVADICISQKGFLNVRLTAPGHGGHSSNPFGGTSLEHLSCALAALSEAKPQPELNDIVKETFKVLAPEITEEPFASLVCDVDTNADKIARAAAQIKELYPFVTTTYAFNMLEGSSSAANVMPGNVSATINIRLLPGVSVEETVEHIKQVVAQVNPYIEVEALHSTPAGRIDSPDGAGYQELKTIMEHYHPGVTFVPSFVCGGTDSVRYEGICDSILRICPFRPTPEDEANGVHGIDERIEKRVYAQGVRVLISFIKQMCQ
;
A
#
# COMPACT_ATOMS: atom_id res chain seq x y z
N ASN A 1 -0.92 26.32 -7.87
CA ASN A 1 -0.84 25.29 -6.84
C ASN A 1 -0.54 23.95 -7.49
N ILE A 2 0.57 23.29 -7.13
CA ILE A 2 0.97 22.00 -7.69
C ILE A 2 -0.04 20.87 -7.42
N TYR A 3 -0.97 21.07 -6.49
CA TYR A 3 -1.99 20.08 -6.10
C TYR A 3 -3.36 20.32 -6.75
N ASP A 4 -3.49 21.30 -7.64
CA ASP A 4 -4.75 21.61 -8.32
C ASP A 4 -4.64 21.34 -9.82
N HIS A 5 -4.39 20.08 -10.15
CA HIS A 5 -4.32 19.56 -11.50
C HIS A 5 -5.56 18.74 -11.84
N PHE A 6 -6.73 19.40 -11.84
CA PHE A 6 -8.01 18.75 -12.13
C PHE A 6 -8.58 19.29 -13.45
N ALA A 7 -8.93 18.40 -14.35
CA ALA A 7 -9.58 18.73 -15.63
C ALA A 7 -10.73 17.76 -15.90
N HIS A 8 -11.57 18.14 -16.86
CA HIS A 8 -12.69 17.31 -17.33
C HIS A 8 -13.65 16.87 -16.21
N GLU A 9 -13.86 17.76 -15.23
CA GLU A 9 -14.78 17.53 -14.11
C GLU A 9 -16.26 17.51 -14.54
N ASP A 10 -16.56 17.90 -15.78
CA ASP A 10 -17.86 17.83 -16.42
C ASP A 10 -18.12 16.51 -17.16
N GLU A 11 -17.12 15.63 -17.27
CA GLU A 11 -17.32 14.29 -17.83
C GLU A 11 -18.14 13.42 -16.88
N TYR A 12 -18.98 12.55 -17.47
CA TYR A 12 -19.93 11.72 -16.72
C TYR A 12 -20.84 12.56 -15.83
N ASP A 13 -21.47 13.58 -16.44
CA ASP A 13 -22.29 14.60 -15.75
C ASP A 13 -23.58 14.05 -15.10
N GLU A 14 -23.98 12.82 -15.47
CA GLU A 14 -25.08 12.11 -14.81
C GLU A 14 -24.70 11.56 -13.42
N LEU A 15 -23.42 11.60 -13.03
CA LEU A 15 -22.99 11.22 -11.68
C LEU A 15 -23.61 12.15 -10.65
N ASN A 16 -24.34 11.58 -9.70
CA ASN A 16 -24.86 12.33 -8.57
C ASN A 16 -23.84 12.33 -7.43
N ILE A 17 -23.01 13.39 -7.38
CA ILE A 17 -21.91 13.51 -6.43
C ILE A 17 -22.43 13.53 -4.98
N ASP A 18 -23.56 14.17 -4.72
CA ASP A 18 -24.13 14.20 -3.37
C ASP A 18 -24.59 12.81 -2.94
N ALA A 19 -25.27 12.07 -3.81
CA ALA A 19 -25.67 10.70 -3.51
C ALA A 19 -24.49 9.75 -3.32
N MET A 20 -23.43 9.89 -4.13
CA MET A 20 -22.18 9.14 -3.96
C MET A 20 -21.51 9.47 -2.63
N SER A 21 -21.49 10.75 -2.25
CA SER A 21 -20.93 11.22 -0.98
C SER A 21 -21.66 10.65 0.22
N GLU A 22 -22.99 10.61 0.17
CA GLU A 22 -23.83 10.01 1.21
C GLU A 22 -23.60 8.50 1.34
N ARG A 23 -23.43 7.78 0.23
CA ARG A 23 -23.13 6.35 0.26
C ARG A 23 -21.75 6.07 0.84
N LEU A 24 -20.74 6.86 0.51
CA LEU A 24 -19.42 6.76 1.13
C LEU A 24 -19.50 7.07 2.63
N ALA A 25 -20.16 8.17 3.01
CA ALA A 25 -20.33 8.54 4.41
C ALA A 25 -21.01 7.43 5.21
N LYS A 26 -22.04 6.80 4.66
CA LYS A 26 -22.70 5.65 5.29
C LYS A 26 -21.73 4.47 5.44
N ALA A 27 -20.91 4.18 4.44
CA ALA A 27 -19.88 3.15 4.52
C ALA A 27 -18.85 3.44 5.64
N LEU A 28 -18.48 4.71 5.81
CA LEU A 28 -17.57 5.15 6.88
C LEU A 28 -18.18 4.99 8.28
N SER A 29 -19.49 4.98 8.41
CA SER A 29 -20.20 4.84 9.69
C SER A 29 -20.07 3.43 10.28
N PHE A 30 -19.73 2.43 9.49
CA PHE A 30 -19.46 1.09 9.99
C PHE A 30 -18.04 1.00 10.55
N LYS A 31 -17.94 0.71 11.84
CA LYS A 31 -16.66 0.59 12.55
C LYS A 31 -16.00 -0.77 12.24
N THR A 32 -15.52 -0.94 11.04
CA THR A 32 -14.89 -2.17 10.55
C THR A 32 -13.44 -2.28 11.01
N VAL A 33 -13.22 -2.27 12.30
CA VAL A 33 -11.90 -2.45 12.92
C VAL A 33 -11.67 -3.92 13.19
N TYR A 34 -10.66 -4.50 12.53
CA TYR A 34 -10.23 -5.86 12.81
C TYR A 34 -9.32 -5.86 14.05
N THR A 35 -9.61 -6.71 15.00
CA THR A 35 -8.79 -6.93 16.21
C THR A 35 -8.15 -8.32 16.19
N ASP A 36 -8.98 -9.34 16.18
CA ASP A 36 -8.64 -10.74 15.95
C ASP A 36 -9.91 -11.50 15.55
N ALA A 37 -9.76 -12.77 15.18
CA ALA A 37 -10.90 -13.59 14.73
C ALA A 37 -12.01 -13.78 15.77
N LYS A 38 -11.71 -13.60 17.06
CA LYS A 38 -12.66 -13.86 18.18
C LYS A 38 -13.30 -12.59 18.73
N THR A 39 -12.58 -11.48 18.69
CA THR A 39 -12.96 -10.21 19.35
C THR A 39 -13.43 -9.13 18.38
N THR A 40 -13.24 -9.33 17.09
CA THR A 40 -13.74 -8.42 16.05
C THR A 40 -15.26 -8.35 16.06
N ASP A 41 -15.83 -7.15 16.02
CA ASP A 41 -17.27 -6.95 15.83
C ASP A 41 -17.65 -7.16 14.37
N TRP A 42 -17.91 -8.40 14.01
CA TRP A 42 -18.27 -8.78 12.65
C TRP A 42 -19.57 -8.17 12.15
N SER A 43 -20.45 -7.73 13.05
CA SER A 43 -21.71 -7.06 12.67
C SER A 43 -21.46 -5.76 11.90
N GLN A 44 -20.32 -5.10 12.13
CA GLN A 44 -19.92 -3.90 11.40
C GLN A 44 -19.55 -4.23 9.94
N PHE A 45 -18.87 -5.35 9.72
CA PHE A 45 -18.55 -5.84 8.36
C PHE A 45 -19.81 -6.30 7.63
N GLU A 46 -20.69 -7.03 8.30
CA GLU A 46 -21.98 -7.44 7.74
C GLU A 46 -22.85 -6.21 7.38
N GLY A 47 -22.85 -5.18 8.23
CA GLY A 47 -23.54 -3.93 7.96
C GLY A 47 -23.00 -3.21 6.74
N LEU A 48 -21.68 -3.12 6.58
CA LEU A 48 -21.03 -2.56 5.39
C LEU A 48 -21.41 -3.36 4.13
N GLN A 49 -21.34 -4.69 4.20
CA GLN A 49 -21.69 -5.54 3.06
C GLN A 49 -23.16 -5.39 2.68
N GLN A 50 -24.07 -5.33 3.65
CA GLN A 50 -25.49 -5.08 3.36
C GLN A 50 -25.71 -3.71 2.72
N HIS A 51 -25.01 -2.68 3.20
CA HIS A 51 -25.05 -1.35 2.59
C HIS A 51 -24.58 -1.40 1.13
N ILE A 52 -23.54 -2.17 0.81
CA ILE A 52 -23.08 -2.39 -0.57
C ILE A 52 -24.19 -3.03 -1.41
N PHE A 53 -24.82 -4.10 -0.92
CA PHE A 53 -25.87 -4.81 -1.64
C PHE A 53 -27.09 -3.91 -1.92
N ASP A 54 -27.46 -3.09 -0.97
CA ASP A 54 -28.59 -2.17 -1.10
C ASP A 54 -28.30 -0.97 -2.00
N SER A 55 -27.04 -0.54 -2.07
CA SER A 55 -26.63 0.69 -2.77
C SER A 55 -26.38 0.51 -4.26
N PHE A 56 -26.06 -0.71 -4.71
CA PHE A 56 -25.60 -0.97 -6.08
C PHE A 56 -26.44 -2.02 -6.81
N PRO A 57 -27.72 -1.70 -7.12
CA PRO A 57 -28.66 -2.67 -7.69
C PRO A 57 -28.30 -3.16 -9.10
N TYR A 58 -27.65 -2.35 -9.93
CA TYR A 58 -27.21 -2.80 -11.26
C TYR A 58 -26.08 -3.81 -11.16
N ILE A 59 -25.12 -3.62 -10.23
CA ILE A 59 -24.08 -4.62 -9.96
C ILE A 59 -24.71 -5.91 -9.44
N MET A 60 -25.60 -5.82 -8.46
CA MET A 60 -26.26 -7.00 -7.87
C MET A 60 -27.09 -7.77 -8.89
N THR A 61 -27.69 -7.08 -9.87
CA THR A 61 -28.45 -7.71 -10.94
C THR A 61 -27.54 -8.37 -11.99
N ALA A 62 -26.43 -7.72 -12.34
CA ALA A 62 -25.49 -8.21 -13.36
C ALA A 62 -24.57 -9.32 -12.83
N ALA A 63 -24.33 -9.39 -11.53
CA ALA A 63 -23.42 -10.34 -10.92
C ALA A 63 -23.90 -11.79 -11.11
N SER A 64 -22.98 -12.65 -11.54
CA SER A 64 -23.17 -14.11 -11.56
C SER A 64 -22.90 -14.74 -10.21
N ASN A 65 -22.11 -14.09 -9.37
CA ASN A 65 -21.78 -14.52 -8.02
C ASN A 65 -21.58 -13.31 -7.09
N VAL A 66 -22.20 -13.36 -5.91
CA VAL A 66 -21.97 -12.45 -4.78
C VAL A 66 -21.79 -13.34 -3.56
N GLU A 67 -20.58 -13.37 -3.02
CA GLU A 67 -20.19 -14.35 -2.01
C GLU A 67 -19.37 -13.71 -0.90
N VAL A 68 -19.65 -14.10 0.33
CA VAL A 68 -18.83 -13.79 1.49
C VAL A 68 -17.96 -15.01 1.82
N VAL A 69 -16.65 -14.85 1.68
CA VAL A 69 -15.65 -15.89 1.96
C VAL A 69 -14.96 -15.54 3.28
N GLY A 70 -15.29 -16.25 4.35
CA GLY A 70 -14.97 -15.81 5.71
C GLY A 70 -15.74 -14.53 6.01
N HIS A 71 -15.08 -13.41 6.04
CA HIS A 71 -15.70 -12.08 6.15
C HIS A 71 -15.29 -11.16 4.98
N SER A 72 -14.57 -11.70 4.00
CA SER A 72 -14.22 -11.02 2.76
C SER A 72 -15.34 -11.14 1.73
N LEU A 73 -15.46 -10.15 0.85
CA LEU A 73 -16.51 -10.10 -0.18
C LEU A 73 -15.91 -10.34 -1.56
N LEU A 74 -16.51 -11.25 -2.33
CA LEU A 74 -16.20 -11.50 -3.73
C LEU A 74 -17.44 -11.30 -4.59
N ILE A 75 -17.35 -10.41 -5.59
CA ILE A 75 -18.41 -10.15 -6.57
C ILE A 75 -17.85 -10.41 -7.96
N GLU A 76 -18.57 -11.19 -8.76
CA GLU A 76 -18.22 -11.51 -10.13
C GLU A 76 -19.28 -10.98 -11.08
N VAL A 77 -18.88 -10.05 -11.96
CA VAL A 77 -19.71 -9.55 -13.05
C VAL A 77 -19.21 -10.18 -14.35
N PRO A 78 -19.98 -11.05 -15.02
CA PRO A 78 -19.49 -11.75 -16.19
C PRO A 78 -19.36 -10.83 -17.38
N GLY A 79 -18.29 -11.01 -18.15
CA GLY A 79 -18.12 -10.43 -19.48
C GLY A 79 -18.76 -11.27 -20.58
N SER A 80 -18.92 -10.70 -21.76
CA SER A 80 -19.47 -11.39 -22.93
C SER A 80 -18.49 -12.41 -23.55
N ASN A 81 -17.19 -12.29 -23.25
CA ASN A 81 -16.15 -13.21 -23.70
C ASN A 81 -15.43 -13.85 -22.50
N HIS A 82 -15.81 -15.06 -22.17
CA HIS A 82 -15.27 -15.81 -21.02
C HIS A 82 -13.84 -16.32 -21.22
N GLU A 83 -13.29 -16.26 -22.46
CA GLU A 83 -11.90 -16.62 -22.73
C GLU A 83 -10.92 -15.52 -22.34
N LEU A 84 -11.38 -14.28 -22.20
CA LEU A 84 -10.55 -13.16 -21.77
C LEU A 84 -10.31 -13.22 -20.25
N PRO A 85 -9.06 -13.04 -19.80
CA PRO A 85 -8.80 -12.83 -18.39
C PRO A 85 -9.53 -11.58 -17.87
N ALA A 86 -10.02 -11.64 -16.65
CA ALA A 86 -10.82 -10.57 -16.04
C ALA A 86 -10.03 -9.28 -15.78
N LEU A 87 -10.77 -8.21 -15.52
CA LEU A 87 -10.28 -7.07 -14.75
C LEU A 87 -10.63 -7.32 -13.28
N MET A 88 -9.64 -7.18 -12.40
CA MET A 88 -9.83 -7.34 -10.96
C MET A 88 -9.62 -6.00 -10.26
N LEU A 89 -10.59 -5.61 -9.45
CA LEU A 89 -10.58 -4.39 -8.64
C LEU A 89 -10.63 -4.82 -7.18
N ILE A 90 -9.67 -4.36 -6.40
CA ILE A 90 -9.61 -4.71 -4.98
C ILE A 90 -9.48 -3.49 -4.08
N ALA A 91 -9.95 -3.65 -2.88
CA ALA A 91 -9.78 -2.76 -1.74
C ALA A 91 -9.99 -3.58 -0.47
N HIS A 92 -9.83 -2.98 0.69
CA HIS A 92 -10.09 -3.66 1.94
C HIS A 92 -11.23 -3.00 2.72
N GLN A 93 -11.95 -3.82 3.49
CA GLN A 93 -13.11 -3.39 4.27
C GLN A 93 -12.71 -2.80 5.63
N ASP A 94 -11.60 -3.27 6.19
CA ASP A 94 -11.13 -2.88 7.50
C ASP A 94 -10.50 -1.48 7.50
N VAL A 95 -10.54 -0.88 8.66
CA VAL A 95 -9.87 0.41 8.95
C VAL A 95 -9.08 0.28 10.24
N VAL A 96 -8.03 1.07 10.38
CA VAL A 96 -7.29 1.14 11.65
C VAL A 96 -8.15 1.73 12.75
N PRO A 97 -7.94 1.35 14.01
CA PRO A 97 -8.68 1.95 15.12
C PRO A 97 -8.35 3.43 15.30
N VAL A 98 -9.27 4.15 15.94
CA VAL A 98 -8.97 5.46 16.50
C VAL A 98 -8.08 5.27 17.71
N VAL A 99 -7.00 6.03 17.80
CA VAL A 99 -6.07 5.93 18.94
C VAL A 99 -6.82 6.35 20.23
N PRO A 100 -6.85 5.51 21.27
CA PRO A 100 -7.54 5.83 22.52
C PRO A 100 -7.06 7.15 23.11
N GLY A 101 -8.01 8.01 23.51
CA GLY A 101 -7.75 9.36 24.06
C GLY A 101 -7.61 10.46 23.02
N THR A 102 -7.78 10.16 21.72
CA THR A 102 -7.77 11.15 20.64
C THR A 102 -9.16 11.45 20.09
N GLU A 103 -10.19 10.80 20.59
CA GLU A 103 -11.57 10.88 20.06
C GLU A 103 -12.08 12.32 20.09
N GLU A 104 -11.83 13.05 21.18
CA GLU A 104 -12.24 14.44 21.34
C GLU A 104 -11.46 15.45 20.47
N ALA A 105 -10.34 15.02 19.89
CA ALA A 105 -9.56 15.83 18.97
C ALA A 105 -10.10 15.81 17.54
N TRP A 106 -11.01 14.89 17.22
CA TRP A 106 -11.68 14.85 15.93
C TRP A 106 -12.71 15.96 15.79
N THR A 107 -12.69 16.65 14.65
CA THR A 107 -13.69 17.70 14.32
C THR A 107 -15.08 17.09 14.15
N HIS A 108 -15.15 15.89 13.58
CA HIS A 108 -16.36 15.09 13.40
C HIS A 108 -16.14 13.70 14.02
N ASP A 109 -17.21 13.05 14.44
CA ASP A 109 -17.13 11.65 14.89
C ASP A 109 -16.50 10.79 13.79
N PRO A 110 -15.40 10.06 14.05
CA PRO A 110 -14.72 9.24 13.06
C PRO A 110 -15.62 8.16 12.43
N PHE A 111 -16.72 7.79 13.08
CA PHE A 111 -17.73 6.84 12.59
C PHE A 111 -19.14 7.46 12.53
N GLY A 112 -19.23 8.78 12.46
CA GLY A 112 -20.50 9.50 12.41
C GLY A 112 -21.17 9.49 11.03
N GLY A 113 -20.39 9.33 9.97
CA GLY A 113 -20.91 9.42 8.61
C GLY A 113 -21.31 10.84 8.20
N ASP A 114 -20.53 11.83 8.61
CA ASP A 114 -20.82 13.24 8.36
C ASP A 114 -20.34 13.69 6.98
N VAL A 115 -21.17 14.50 6.34
CA VAL A 115 -20.90 15.17 5.06
C VAL A 115 -21.20 16.64 5.22
N ASP A 116 -20.24 17.49 4.88
CA ASP A 116 -20.46 18.93 4.78
C ASP A 116 -20.44 19.40 3.32
N ASP A 117 -20.36 20.70 3.09
CA ASP A 117 -20.37 21.25 1.72
C ASP A 117 -19.12 20.81 0.92
N THR A 118 -18.00 20.53 1.58
CA THR A 118 -16.71 20.27 0.96
C THR A 118 -16.24 18.82 1.15
N TYR A 119 -16.40 18.28 2.37
CA TYR A 119 -15.79 17.02 2.78
C TYR A 119 -16.77 15.92 3.15
N ILE A 120 -16.30 14.70 2.99
CA ILE A 120 -16.87 13.49 3.55
C ILE A 120 -15.91 13.05 4.66
N TRP A 121 -16.41 12.95 5.91
CA TRP A 121 -15.61 12.77 7.10
C TRP A 121 -15.69 11.34 7.64
N GLY A 122 -14.56 10.79 8.02
CA GLY A 122 -14.54 9.55 8.77
C GLY A 122 -13.27 8.73 8.60
N ARG A 123 -13.03 7.86 9.55
CA ARG A 123 -11.98 6.85 9.46
C ARG A 123 -12.22 5.93 8.26
N GLY A 124 -11.24 5.80 7.38
CA GLY A 124 -11.33 5.04 6.13
C GLY A 124 -11.66 5.87 4.90
N ALA A 125 -11.84 7.20 5.04
CA ALA A 125 -12.15 8.09 3.92
C ALA A 125 -11.03 8.17 2.87
N LEU A 126 -9.78 7.90 3.26
CA LEU A 126 -8.60 7.84 2.38
C LEU A 126 -7.93 6.46 2.37
N ASP A 127 -8.17 5.66 3.40
CA ASP A 127 -7.56 4.34 3.59
C ASP A 127 -8.61 3.35 4.13
N ILE A 128 -9.40 2.68 3.24
CA ILE A 128 -9.43 2.77 1.78
C ILE A 128 -10.89 2.66 1.26
N LYS A 129 -11.87 3.10 2.07
CA LYS A 129 -13.29 3.00 1.69
C LYS A 129 -13.66 3.94 0.53
N ASP A 130 -12.88 5.00 0.28
CA ASP A 130 -13.00 5.81 -0.93
C ASP A 130 -12.79 4.95 -2.18
N MET A 131 -11.75 4.12 -2.20
CA MET A 131 -11.47 3.23 -3.32
C MET A 131 -12.51 2.08 -3.39
N LEU A 132 -12.84 1.47 -2.27
CA LEU A 132 -13.84 0.41 -2.20
C LEU A 132 -15.18 0.87 -2.77
N MET A 133 -15.70 1.98 -2.26
CA MET A 133 -16.96 2.55 -2.75
C MET A 133 -16.81 3.15 -4.14
N GLY A 134 -15.68 3.77 -4.44
CA GLY A 134 -15.41 4.35 -5.75
C GLY A 134 -15.40 3.33 -6.90
N GLU A 135 -14.83 2.15 -6.67
CA GLU A 135 -14.86 1.04 -7.63
C GLU A 135 -16.30 0.56 -7.89
N LEU A 136 -17.09 0.46 -6.83
CA LEU A 136 -18.51 0.11 -6.93
C LEU A 136 -19.33 1.20 -7.64
N GLU A 137 -19.11 2.47 -7.29
CA GLU A 137 -19.78 3.60 -7.96
C GLU A 137 -19.47 3.64 -9.45
N ALA A 138 -18.24 3.42 -9.83
CA ALA A 138 -17.80 3.43 -11.22
C ALA A 138 -18.46 2.31 -12.04
N LEU A 139 -18.47 1.10 -11.51
CA LEU A 139 -19.09 -0.04 -12.18
C LEU A 139 -20.61 0.10 -12.23
N GLU A 140 -21.25 0.54 -11.14
CA GLU A 140 -22.69 0.81 -11.08
C GLU A 140 -23.11 1.83 -12.13
N TYR A 141 -22.36 2.93 -12.24
CA TYR A 141 -22.61 3.94 -13.26
C TYR A 141 -22.57 3.34 -14.67
N LEU A 142 -21.51 2.62 -15.02
CA LEU A 142 -21.34 2.02 -16.34
C LEU A 142 -22.50 1.06 -16.67
N LEU A 143 -22.85 0.18 -15.75
CA LEU A 143 -23.95 -0.77 -15.93
C LEU A 143 -25.30 -0.05 -16.08
N SER A 144 -25.53 1.01 -15.32
CA SER A 144 -26.74 1.83 -15.42
C SER A 144 -26.89 2.54 -16.76
N GLN A 145 -25.77 2.83 -17.43
CA GLN A 145 -25.73 3.42 -18.77
C GLN A 145 -25.77 2.38 -19.89
N GLY A 146 -25.99 1.12 -19.56
CA GLY A 146 -26.08 0.03 -20.55
C GLY A 146 -24.75 -0.52 -21.02
N PHE A 147 -23.65 -0.22 -20.33
CA PHE A 147 -22.35 -0.79 -20.63
C PHE A 147 -22.36 -2.31 -20.42
N SER A 148 -21.87 -3.04 -21.42
CA SER A 148 -21.74 -4.49 -21.39
C SER A 148 -20.25 -4.86 -21.49
N PRO A 149 -19.62 -5.31 -20.40
CA PRO A 149 -18.20 -5.62 -20.42
C PRO A 149 -17.91 -6.84 -21.31
N ARG A 150 -16.82 -6.78 -22.09
CA ARG A 150 -16.33 -7.96 -22.83
C ARG A 150 -15.61 -8.92 -21.91
N ARG A 151 -14.75 -8.40 -21.02
CA ARG A 151 -14.05 -9.23 -20.03
C ARG A 151 -14.80 -9.18 -18.70
N SER A 152 -14.77 -10.28 -17.95
CA SER A 152 -15.35 -10.32 -16.62
C SER A 152 -14.68 -9.34 -15.67
N ILE A 153 -15.41 -8.89 -14.67
CA ILE A 153 -14.92 -7.96 -13.63
C ILE A 153 -15.08 -8.66 -12.30
N TYR A 154 -13.99 -8.76 -11.54
CA TYR A 154 -13.97 -9.27 -10.19
C TYR A 154 -13.74 -8.12 -9.21
N LEU A 155 -14.60 -8.03 -8.20
CA LEU A 155 -14.45 -7.13 -7.06
C LEU A 155 -14.14 -7.99 -5.84
N ALA A 156 -13.00 -7.79 -5.21
CA ALA A 156 -12.54 -8.59 -4.08
C ALA A 156 -12.08 -7.70 -2.93
N PHE A 157 -12.81 -7.76 -1.81
CA PHE A 157 -12.60 -6.88 -0.66
C PHE A 157 -12.28 -7.71 0.59
N GLY A 158 -11.01 -7.68 1.01
CA GLY A 158 -10.52 -8.37 2.20
C GLY A 158 -10.99 -7.71 3.50
N GLU A 159 -10.90 -8.45 4.62
CA GLU A 159 -11.36 -7.99 5.94
C GLU A 159 -10.25 -7.56 6.90
N ASP A 160 -8.98 -7.77 6.61
CA ASP A 160 -7.88 -7.60 7.56
C ASP A 160 -6.55 -7.14 6.94
N GLU A 161 -6.60 -6.30 5.92
CA GLU A 161 -5.40 -5.76 5.22
C GLU A 161 -4.45 -5.07 6.19
N GLU A 162 -4.98 -4.25 7.09
CA GLU A 162 -4.24 -3.44 8.05
C GLU A 162 -3.50 -4.26 9.12
N VAL A 163 -3.72 -5.57 9.16
CA VAL A 163 -3.13 -6.44 10.19
C VAL A 163 -2.39 -7.62 9.57
N LEU A 164 -3.07 -8.53 8.88
CA LEU A 164 -2.51 -9.83 8.48
C LEU A 164 -2.78 -10.23 7.03
N SER A 165 -3.71 -9.61 6.34
CA SER A 165 -4.14 -9.96 4.98
C SER A 165 -4.59 -11.43 4.81
N HIS A 166 -5.15 -12.03 5.86
CA HIS A 166 -5.69 -13.40 5.77
C HIS A 166 -6.90 -13.49 4.85
N GLY A 167 -7.73 -12.42 4.83
CA GLY A 167 -8.89 -12.32 3.95
C GLY A 167 -8.50 -12.37 2.48
N ALA A 168 -7.55 -11.55 2.06
CA ALA A 168 -7.04 -11.56 0.69
C ALA A 168 -6.37 -12.89 0.32
N THR A 169 -5.61 -13.48 1.24
CA THR A 169 -4.99 -14.80 1.06
C THR A 169 -6.06 -15.86 0.80
N ARG A 170 -7.11 -15.88 1.59
CA ARG A 170 -8.23 -16.83 1.46
C ARG A 170 -8.99 -16.62 0.14
N LEU A 171 -9.25 -15.36 -0.24
CA LEU A 171 -9.86 -15.04 -1.52
C LEU A 171 -8.99 -15.54 -2.69
N ALA A 172 -7.68 -15.30 -2.66
CA ALA A 172 -6.75 -15.76 -3.68
C ALA A 172 -6.72 -17.29 -3.80
N GLU A 173 -6.78 -18.02 -2.69
CA GLU A 173 -6.87 -19.48 -2.66
C GLU A 173 -8.16 -19.97 -3.33
N VAL A 174 -9.32 -19.40 -2.97
CA VAL A 174 -10.62 -19.75 -3.58
C VAL A 174 -10.61 -19.47 -5.07
N MET A 175 -10.11 -18.31 -5.49
CA MET A 175 -10.03 -17.92 -6.90
C MET A 175 -9.08 -18.83 -7.68
N THR A 176 -7.96 -19.23 -7.09
CA THR A 176 -7.00 -20.18 -7.69
C THR A 176 -7.66 -21.54 -7.90
N LEU A 177 -8.38 -22.07 -6.91
CA LEU A 177 -9.09 -23.34 -7.00
C LEU A 177 -10.19 -23.33 -8.09
N ARG A 178 -10.75 -22.17 -8.38
CA ARG A 178 -11.77 -21.96 -9.44
C ARG A 178 -11.16 -21.60 -10.79
N GLU A 179 -9.83 -21.61 -10.90
CA GLU A 179 -9.10 -21.26 -12.12
C GLU A 179 -9.44 -19.85 -12.64
N MET A 180 -9.78 -18.94 -11.72
CA MET A 180 -10.06 -17.54 -12.04
C MET A 180 -8.75 -16.83 -12.35
N ARG A 181 -8.74 -16.04 -13.42
CA ARG A 181 -7.56 -15.29 -13.86
C ARG A 181 -7.92 -13.87 -14.24
N ALA A 182 -7.02 -12.95 -13.95
CA ALA A 182 -7.15 -11.55 -14.31
C ALA A 182 -5.96 -11.10 -15.17
N ALA A 183 -6.26 -10.29 -16.20
CA ALA A 183 -5.24 -9.63 -17.01
C ALA A 183 -4.59 -8.50 -16.25
N CYS A 184 -5.38 -7.79 -15.44
CA CYS A 184 -4.93 -6.66 -14.64
C CYS A 184 -5.69 -6.64 -13.31
N LEU A 185 -4.98 -6.35 -12.23
CA LEU A 185 -5.52 -6.03 -10.92
C LEU A 185 -5.15 -4.59 -10.58
N LEU A 186 -6.13 -3.83 -10.07
CA LEU A 186 -5.95 -2.50 -9.53
C LEU A 186 -6.15 -2.50 -8.02
N ASP A 187 -5.16 -2.02 -7.28
CA ASP A 187 -5.18 -1.87 -5.83
C ASP A 187 -4.70 -0.47 -5.42
N GLU A 188 -4.79 -0.19 -4.15
CA GLU A 188 -4.30 1.04 -3.55
C GLU A 188 -2.81 1.30 -3.80
N GLY A 189 -2.43 2.56 -3.76
CA GLY A 189 -1.06 3.02 -3.93
C GLY A 189 -0.86 4.43 -3.37
N THR A 190 0.03 5.21 -3.96
CA THR A 190 0.28 6.59 -3.56
C THR A 190 -0.92 7.48 -3.86
N THR A 191 -1.30 8.31 -2.90
CA THR A 191 -2.53 9.12 -2.91
C THR A 191 -2.32 10.58 -3.33
N THR A 192 -1.14 11.18 -3.14
CA THR A 192 -0.92 12.59 -3.44
C THR A 192 -0.02 12.85 -4.64
N PHE A 193 -0.12 14.06 -5.20
CA PHE A 193 0.93 14.60 -6.04
C PHE A 193 2.07 15.12 -5.17
N PHE A 194 3.28 15.08 -5.69
CA PHE A 194 4.45 15.67 -5.03
C PHE A 194 5.27 16.51 -6.00
N ASP A 195 6.03 17.47 -5.47
CA ASP A 195 6.97 18.18 -6.31
C ASP A 195 8.23 17.36 -6.57
N GLY A 196 8.84 17.56 -7.72
CA GLY A 196 10.01 16.80 -8.15
C GLY A 196 11.33 17.22 -7.51
N SER A 197 11.33 18.09 -6.51
CA SER A 197 12.57 18.66 -5.93
C SER A 197 13.53 17.61 -5.42
N ALA A 198 13.01 16.56 -4.79
CA ALA A 198 13.84 15.44 -4.32
C ALA A 198 14.61 14.75 -5.44
N TYR A 199 14.06 14.73 -6.65
CA TYR A 199 14.68 14.19 -7.87
C TYR A 199 15.53 15.22 -8.64
N GLY A 200 15.64 16.46 -8.15
CA GLY A 200 16.29 17.54 -8.86
C GLY A 200 15.45 18.15 -10.01
N ALA A 201 14.13 17.98 -9.96
CA ALA A 201 13.16 18.50 -10.92
C ALA A 201 12.13 19.41 -10.23
N PRO A 202 12.55 20.60 -9.71
CA PRO A 202 11.71 21.43 -8.84
C PRO A 202 10.46 22.00 -9.53
N GLU A 203 10.47 22.09 -10.85
CA GLU A 203 9.32 22.58 -11.62
C GLU A 203 8.32 21.47 -11.99
N ALA A 204 8.67 20.21 -11.74
CA ALA A 204 7.80 19.07 -12.05
C ALA A 204 6.81 18.79 -10.92
N THR A 205 5.58 18.50 -11.31
CA THR A 205 4.60 17.82 -10.44
C THR A 205 4.58 16.35 -10.81
N VAL A 206 4.82 15.48 -9.84
CA VAL A 206 5.06 14.05 -10.07
C VAL A 206 3.99 13.22 -9.36
N ALA A 207 3.62 12.09 -9.94
CA ALA A 207 2.78 11.09 -9.30
C ALA A 207 3.20 9.69 -9.72
N ASP A 208 2.99 8.74 -8.84
CA ASP A 208 3.37 7.34 -9.04
C ASP A 208 2.23 6.52 -9.65
N ILE A 209 2.61 5.59 -10.54
CA ILE A 209 1.84 4.39 -10.83
C ILE A 209 2.73 3.21 -10.42
N CYS A 210 2.36 2.53 -9.34
CA CYS A 210 3.23 1.53 -8.75
C CYS A 210 3.03 0.15 -9.40
N ILE A 211 4.16 -0.49 -9.73
CA ILE A 211 4.23 -1.80 -10.41
C ILE A 211 4.84 -2.87 -9.52
N SER A 212 5.09 -2.56 -8.26
CA SER A 212 5.59 -3.48 -7.24
C SER A 212 5.33 -2.90 -5.85
N GLN A 213 5.77 -3.59 -4.82
CA GLN A 213 5.79 -3.14 -3.43
C GLN A 213 6.96 -3.73 -2.67
N LYS A 214 7.40 -3.07 -1.60
CA LYS A 214 8.44 -3.60 -0.72
C LYS A 214 7.95 -4.84 0.03
N GLY A 215 8.89 -5.73 0.31
CA GLY A 215 8.68 -6.84 1.23
C GLY A 215 8.76 -6.41 2.69
N PHE A 216 8.27 -7.26 3.55
CA PHE A 216 8.25 -7.09 4.99
C PHE A 216 8.94 -8.28 5.67
N LEU A 217 9.81 -8.01 6.65
CA LEU A 217 10.48 -9.04 7.41
C LEU A 217 10.77 -8.54 8.83
N ASN A 218 10.33 -9.28 9.83
CA ASN A 218 10.78 -9.10 11.20
C ASN A 218 11.78 -10.19 11.55
N VAL A 219 12.95 -9.78 12.06
CA VAL A 219 14.00 -10.68 12.56
C VAL A 219 14.23 -10.42 14.04
N ARG A 220 14.19 -11.48 14.85
CA ARG A 220 14.58 -11.44 16.25
C ARG A 220 15.97 -12.01 16.43
N LEU A 221 16.80 -11.28 17.14
CA LEU A 221 18.10 -11.76 17.63
C LEU A 221 17.99 -12.01 19.14
N THR A 222 18.44 -13.16 19.61
CA THR A 222 18.43 -13.49 21.04
C THR A 222 19.83 -13.87 21.49
N ALA A 223 20.42 -13.05 22.35
CA ALA A 223 21.70 -13.34 22.99
C ALA A 223 21.45 -14.11 24.29
N PRO A 224 22.04 -15.28 24.48
CA PRO A 224 21.87 -16.06 25.70
C PRO A 224 22.60 -15.41 26.88
N GLY A 225 22.00 -15.50 28.07
CA GLY A 225 22.57 -15.02 29.32
C GLY A 225 22.08 -15.85 30.50
N HIS A 226 22.84 -15.85 31.60
CA HIS A 226 22.52 -16.65 32.77
C HIS A 226 22.14 -15.82 34.00
N GLY A 227 22.12 -14.49 33.86
CA GLY A 227 21.98 -13.61 35.02
C GLY A 227 23.25 -13.61 35.89
N GLY A 228 23.09 -13.12 37.11
CA GLY A 228 24.17 -13.14 38.11
C GLY A 228 24.53 -11.73 38.61
N HIS A 229 25.49 -11.69 39.56
CA HIS A 229 25.96 -10.44 40.16
C HIS A 229 26.92 -9.70 39.23
N SER A 230 26.70 -8.41 39.04
CA SER A 230 27.46 -7.58 38.07
C SER A 230 28.95 -7.40 38.41
N SER A 231 29.41 -7.81 39.60
CA SER A 231 30.82 -7.69 39.99
C SER A 231 31.77 -8.62 39.24
N ASN A 232 31.24 -9.63 38.54
CA ASN A 232 32.05 -10.58 37.76
C ASN A 232 31.40 -10.86 36.40
N PRO A 233 31.47 -9.94 35.44
CA PRO A 233 30.91 -10.12 34.11
C PRO A 233 31.86 -10.88 33.18
N PHE A 234 32.42 -12.00 33.67
CA PHE A 234 33.35 -12.79 32.88
C PHE A 234 32.74 -13.29 31.57
N GLY A 235 33.39 -13.00 30.47
CA GLY A 235 32.89 -13.32 29.12
C GLY A 235 31.91 -12.37 28.55
N GLY A 236 31.59 -11.25 29.24
CA GLY A 236 30.61 -10.26 28.83
C GLY A 236 29.17 -10.61 29.23
N THR A 237 28.26 -9.69 29.07
CA THR A 237 26.82 -9.89 29.31
C THR A 237 26.08 -10.15 28.01
N SER A 238 24.90 -10.76 28.09
CA SER A 238 24.02 -10.94 26.91
C SER A 238 23.67 -9.62 26.23
N LEU A 239 23.45 -8.56 27.00
CA LEU A 239 23.18 -7.24 26.45
C LEU A 239 24.39 -6.66 25.70
N GLU A 240 25.61 -6.86 26.23
CA GLU A 240 26.84 -6.46 25.54
C GLU A 240 27.01 -7.20 24.21
N HIS A 241 26.87 -8.53 24.23
CA HIS A 241 26.95 -9.35 23.01
C HIS A 241 25.92 -8.96 21.97
N LEU A 242 24.68 -8.76 22.38
CA LEU A 242 23.61 -8.32 21.47
C LEU A 242 23.91 -6.93 20.90
N SER A 243 24.40 -6.00 21.73
CA SER A 243 24.76 -4.66 21.27
C SER A 243 25.86 -4.68 20.21
N CYS A 244 26.86 -5.52 20.38
CA CYS A 244 27.91 -5.72 19.37
C CYS A 244 27.34 -6.28 18.05
N ALA A 245 26.44 -7.25 18.13
CA ALA A 245 25.78 -7.81 16.94
C ALA A 245 24.92 -6.78 16.22
N LEU A 246 24.16 -5.96 16.96
CA LEU A 246 23.35 -4.89 16.37
C LEU A 246 24.22 -3.82 15.70
N ALA A 247 25.33 -3.44 16.31
CA ALA A 247 26.30 -2.51 15.72
C ALA A 247 26.88 -3.07 14.42
N ALA A 248 27.31 -4.34 14.43
CA ALA A 248 27.82 -5.00 13.23
C ALA A 248 26.78 -5.04 12.10
N LEU A 249 25.53 -5.37 12.41
CA LEU A 249 24.45 -5.34 11.43
C LEU A 249 24.18 -3.93 10.89
N SER A 250 24.26 -2.91 11.75
CA SER A 250 24.07 -1.52 11.32
C SER A 250 25.14 -1.10 10.30
N GLU A 251 26.38 -1.57 10.45
CA GLU A 251 27.48 -1.32 9.52
C GLU A 251 27.39 -2.17 8.25
N ALA A 252 26.83 -3.38 8.37
CA ALA A 252 26.72 -4.35 7.28
C ALA A 252 25.38 -4.25 6.50
N LYS A 253 24.61 -3.17 6.65
CA LYS A 253 23.40 -2.94 5.85
C LYS A 253 23.74 -3.00 4.36
N PRO A 254 22.80 -3.50 3.52
CA PRO A 254 22.98 -3.48 2.07
C PRO A 254 23.26 -2.07 1.55
N GLN A 255 24.15 -1.99 0.56
CA GLN A 255 24.41 -0.70 -0.12
C GLN A 255 23.18 -0.24 -0.89
N PRO A 256 22.99 1.08 -1.06
CA PRO A 256 21.97 1.58 -1.93
C PRO A 256 22.08 1.01 -3.35
N GLU A 257 20.94 0.67 -3.93
CA GLU A 257 20.87 0.20 -5.31
C GLU A 257 19.75 0.87 -6.08
N LEU A 258 19.96 1.06 -7.37
CA LEU A 258 18.97 1.54 -8.31
C LEU A 258 18.40 0.33 -9.05
N ASN A 259 17.27 -0.20 -8.59
CA ASN A 259 16.60 -1.30 -9.29
C ASN A 259 15.95 -0.82 -10.59
N ASP A 260 15.47 -1.74 -11.41
CA ASP A 260 14.92 -1.42 -12.74
C ASP A 260 13.73 -0.47 -12.66
N ILE A 261 12.92 -0.52 -11.60
CA ILE A 261 11.79 0.40 -11.42
C ILE A 261 12.29 1.82 -11.22
N VAL A 262 13.23 2.05 -10.31
CA VAL A 262 13.75 3.39 -10.01
C VAL A 262 14.59 3.94 -11.15
N LYS A 263 15.28 3.08 -11.91
CA LYS A 263 15.91 3.49 -13.18
C LYS A 263 14.88 4.09 -14.13
N GLU A 264 13.74 3.43 -14.33
CA GLU A 264 12.67 3.96 -15.18
C GLU A 264 12.07 5.25 -14.62
N THR A 265 11.94 5.37 -13.29
CA THR A 265 11.52 6.63 -12.66
C THR A 265 12.44 7.78 -13.09
N PHE A 266 13.75 7.62 -12.97
CA PHE A 266 14.73 8.64 -13.37
C PHE A 266 14.76 8.89 -14.89
N LYS A 267 14.61 7.84 -15.69
CA LYS A 267 14.54 7.99 -17.16
C LYS A 267 13.32 8.80 -17.60
N VAL A 268 12.16 8.57 -17.00
CA VAL A 268 10.94 9.35 -17.30
C VAL A 268 11.10 10.79 -16.86
N LEU A 269 11.70 11.05 -15.69
CA LEU A 269 11.92 12.41 -15.18
C LEU A 269 13.11 13.13 -15.79
N ALA A 270 14.04 12.44 -16.47
CA ALA A 270 15.28 13.03 -16.98
C ALA A 270 15.11 14.36 -17.72
N PRO A 271 14.10 14.55 -18.60
CA PRO A 271 13.90 15.82 -19.28
C PRO A 271 13.58 17.01 -18.36
N GLU A 272 13.08 16.73 -17.16
CA GLU A 272 12.64 17.73 -16.18
C GLU A 272 13.66 17.95 -15.07
N ILE A 273 14.69 17.08 -14.96
CA ILE A 273 15.74 17.17 -13.96
C ILE A 273 16.76 18.23 -14.37
N THR A 274 16.82 19.31 -13.59
CA THR A 274 17.67 20.47 -13.85
C THR A 274 18.72 20.72 -12.79
N GLU A 275 18.59 20.07 -11.61
CA GLU A 275 19.47 20.30 -10.47
C GLU A 275 20.43 19.13 -10.24
N GLU A 276 21.65 19.51 -9.79
CA GLU A 276 22.66 18.53 -9.36
C GLU A 276 22.30 17.89 -7.99
N PRO A 277 22.71 16.63 -7.71
CA PRO A 277 23.67 15.86 -8.52
C PRO A 277 23.05 15.10 -9.70
N PHE A 278 21.72 15.07 -9.82
CA PHE A 278 21.05 14.20 -10.81
C PHE A 278 21.14 14.73 -12.24
N ALA A 279 21.14 16.05 -12.44
CA ALA A 279 21.16 16.65 -13.78
C ALA A 279 22.29 16.12 -14.67
N SER A 280 23.49 15.98 -14.12
CA SER A 280 24.64 15.43 -14.87
C SER A 280 24.64 13.90 -14.99
N LEU A 281 23.90 13.20 -14.12
CA LEU A 281 23.91 11.74 -14.07
C LEU A 281 22.83 11.09 -14.95
N VAL A 282 21.69 11.76 -15.13
CA VAL A 282 20.55 11.19 -15.86
C VAL A 282 20.71 11.16 -17.37
N CYS A 283 21.80 11.73 -17.90
CA CYS A 283 22.14 11.59 -19.31
C CYS A 283 22.39 10.12 -19.70
N ASP A 284 22.82 9.28 -18.76
CA ASP A 284 22.93 7.83 -18.89
C ASP A 284 22.67 7.18 -17.53
N VAL A 285 21.38 6.90 -17.26
CA VAL A 285 20.91 6.35 -15.98
C VAL A 285 21.53 4.98 -15.70
N ASP A 286 21.64 4.14 -16.72
CA ASP A 286 22.15 2.78 -16.54
C ASP A 286 23.64 2.77 -16.15
N THR A 287 24.47 3.55 -16.84
CA THR A 287 25.90 3.70 -16.52
C THR A 287 26.11 4.37 -15.16
N ASN A 288 25.25 5.33 -14.79
CA ASN A 288 25.39 6.10 -13.56
C ASN A 288 24.54 5.54 -12.39
N ALA A 289 23.94 4.36 -12.53
CA ALA A 289 23.00 3.81 -11.55
C ALA A 289 23.53 3.81 -10.11
N ASP A 290 24.78 3.38 -9.89
CA ASP A 290 25.40 3.37 -8.55
C ASP A 290 25.60 4.78 -7.97
N LYS A 291 25.92 5.75 -8.81
CA LYS A 291 26.09 7.15 -8.38
C LYS A 291 24.75 7.78 -8.03
N ILE A 292 23.72 7.52 -8.84
CA ILE A 292 22.35 7.96 -8.60
C ILE A 292 21.84 7.35 -7.29
N ALA A 293 22.01 6.05 -7.09
CA ALA A 293 21.57 5.37 -5.89
C ALA A 293 22.21 5.95 -4.61
N ARG A 294 23.54 6.18 -4.65
CA ARG A 294 24.27 6.78 -3.52
C ARG A 294 23.84 8.21 -3.23
N ALA A 295 23.59 9.01 -4.26
CA ALA A 295 23.09 10.37 -4.09
C ALA A 295 21.65 10.37 -3.54
N ALA A 296 20.77 9.52 -4.08
CA ALA A 296 19.40 9.37 -3.63
C ALA A 296 19.29 8.89 -2.17
N ALA A 297 20.19 8.03 -1.72
CA ALA A 297 20.24 7.57 -0.34
C ALA A 297 20.56 8.66 0.70
N GLN A 298 21.04 9.82 0.27
CA GLN A 298 21.26 10.99 1.13
C GLN A 298 20.04 11.92 1.21
N ILE A 299 18.99 11.63 0.46
CA ILE A 299 17.75 12.42 0.40
C ILE A 299 16.66 11.62 1.10
N LYS A 300 16.06 12.21 2.14
CA LYS A 300 15.07 11.56 3.00
C LYS A 300 13.92 10.92 2.21
N GLU A 301 13.40 11.64 1.24
CA GLU A 301 12.26 11.24 0.41
C GLU A 301 12.61 10.08 -0.53
N LEU A 302 13.86 9.98 -0.97
CA LEU A 302 14.34 8.95 -1.90
C LEU A 302 14.98 7.75 -1.22
N TYR A 303 15.41 7.90 0.03
CA TYR A 303 16.09 6.85 0.79
C TYR A 303 15.37 5.48 0.75
N PRO A 304 14.05 5.40 1.00
CA PRO A 304 13.35 4.11 1.00
C PRO A 304 13.21 3.48 -0.40
N PHE A 305 13.42 4.25 -1.47
CA PHE A 305 13.33 3.74 -2.85
C PHE A 305 14.64 3.13 -3.37
N VAL A 306 15.76 3.40 -2.71
CA VAL A 306 17.08 2.90 -3.11
C VAL A 306 17.72 2.01 -2.05
N THR A 307 17.03 1.75 -0.93
CA THR A 307 17.58 0.96 0.18
C THR A 307 16.60 -0.11 0.67
N THR A 308 17.13 -1.30 0.94
CA THR A 308 16.47 -2.22 1.87
C THR A 308 16.69 -1.68 3.27
N THR A 309 15.62 -1.27 3.95
CA THR A 309 15.71 -0.53 5.21
C THR A 309 15.68 -1.45 6.42
N TYR A 310 16.55 -1.19 7.39
CA TYR A 310 16.62 -1.88 8.68
C TYR A 310 16.26 -0.90 9.79
N ALA A 311 15.15 -1.14 10.48
CA ALA A 311 14.71 -0.37 11.63
C ALA A 311 14.86 -1.21 12.92
N PHE A 312 15.76 -0.77 13.80
CA PHE A 312 16.06 -1.44 15.07
C PHE A 312 15.10 -0.90 16.14
N ASN A 313 13.97 -1.58 16.35
CA ASN A 313 12.81 -0.99 17.05
C ASN A 313 12.56 -1.53 18.45
N MET A 314 12.91 -2.80 18.73
CA MET A 314 12.54 -3.44 19.99
C MET A 314 13.74 -4.03 20.70
N LEU A 315 13.77 -3.87 22.02
CA LEU A 315 14.77 -4.49 22.92
C LEU A 315 14.04 -5.04 24.15
N GLU A 316 14.25 -6.31 24.46
CA GLU A 316 13.55 -7.02 25.55
C GLU A 316 14.53 -7.83 26.39
N GLY A 317 14.19 -8.05 27.67
CA GLY A 317 14.95 -8.92 28.57
C GLY A 317 16.11 -8.25 29.30
N SER A 318 16.28 -6.91 29.20
CA SER A 318 17.28 -6.18 29.99
C SER A 318 16.99 -6.30 31.50
N SER A 319 18.05 -6.21 32.32
CA SER A 319 17.89 -6.20 33.78
C SER A 319 17.20 -4.94 34.27
N SER A 320 16.38 -5.04 35.32
CA SER A 320 15.75 -3.94 36.01
C SER A 320 16.64 -3.28 37.05
N ALA A 321 17.81 -3.86 37.35
CA ALA A 321 18.75 -3.37 38.35
C ALA A 321 20.19 -3.39 37.82
N ALA A 322 20.93 -2.31 38.04
CA ALA A 322 22.28 -2.13 37.50
C ALA A 322 23.31 -3.14 38.01
N ASN A 323 23.07 -3.73 39.20
CA ASN A 323 23.93 -4.72 39.82
C ASN A 323 23.57 -6.17 39.51
N VAL A 324 22.62 -6.41 38.60
CA VAL A 324 22.19 -7.73 38.15
C VAL A 324 22.42 -7.89 36.66
N MET A 325 23.19 -8.89 36.27
CA MET A 325 23.39 -9.22 34.85
C MET A 325 22.08 -9.79 34.27
N PRO A 326 21.72 -9.43 33.05
CA PRO A 326 20.50 -9.95 32.43
C PRO A 326 20.60 -11.44 32.09
N GLY A 327 19.43 -12.11 32.01
CA GLY A 327 19.30 -13.39 31.34
C GLY A 327 19.40 -13.23 29.83
N ASN A 328 18.54 -13.94 29.07
CA ASN A 328 18.48 -13.74 27.63
C ASN A 328 17.99 -12.33 27.31
N VAL A 329 18.65 -11.68 26.36
CA VAL A 329 18.24 -10.37 25.83
C VAL A 329 17.97 -10.52 24.33
N SER A 330 16.87 -9.96 23.86
CA SER A 330 16.51 -10.02 22.45
C SER A 330 16.21 -8.64 21.86
N ALA A 331 16.48 -8.52 20.57
CA ALA A 331 16.10 -7.36 19.77
C ALA A 331 15.30 -7.79 18.55
N THR A 332 14.33 -6.99 18.14
CA THR A 332 13.58 -7.20 16.89
C THR A 332 13.86 -6.07 15.93
N ILE A 333 14.23 -6.45 14.71
CA ILE A 333 14.55 -5.56 13.60
C ILE A 333 13.42 -5.69 12.58
N ASN A 334 12.82 -4.56 12.19
CA ASN A 334 11.90 -4.52 11.07
C ASN A 334 12.67 -4.17 9.79
N ILE A 335 12.51 -4.98 8.77
CA ILE A 335 13.18 -4.84 7.49
C ILE A 335 12.15 -4.66 6.39
N ARG A 336 12.35 -3.65 5.54
CA ARG A 336 11.56 -3.45 4.33
C ARG A 336 12.43 -3.72 3.13
N LEU A 337 12.11 -4.79 2.42
CA LEU A 337 12.90 -5.31 1.31
C LEU A 337 12.58 -4.56 0.02
N LEU A 338 13.60 -4.10 -0.69
CA LEU A 338 13.40 -3.60 -2.06
C LEU A 338 12.81 -4.69 -2.96
N PRO A 339 11.97 -4.33 -3.94
CA PRO A 339 11.60 -5.26 -5.00
C PRO A 339 12.85 -5.88 -5.65
N GLY A 340 12.85 -7.22 -5.76
CA GLY A 340 13.98 -7.99 -6.23
C GLY A 340 14.89 -8.55 -5.14
N VAL A 341 14.73 -8.15 -3.87
CA VAL A 341 15.50 -8.65 -2.72
C VAL A 341 14.74 -9.78 -2.03
N SER A 342 15.39 -10.93 -1.84
CA SER A 342 14.76 -12.11 -1.26
C SER A 342 14.80 -12.08 0.28
N VAL A 343 13.76 -12.64 0.90
CA VAL A 343 13.68 -12.84 2.36
C VAL A 343 14.80 -13.76 2.83
N GLU A 344 14.98 -14.88 2.12
CA GLU A 344 15.92 -15.94 2.46
C GLU A 344 17.37 -15.43 2.44
N GLU A 345 17.76 -14.72 1.38
CA GLU A 345 19.09 -14.12 1.26
C GLU A 345 19.36 -13.08 2.34
N THR A 346 18.34 -12.28 2.69
CA THR A 346 18.45 -11.28 3.76
C THR A 346 18.64 -11.94 5.12
N VAL A 347 17.88 -12.98 5.44
CA VAL A 347 18.03 -13.74 6.69
C VAL A 347 19.38 -14.41 6.77
N GLU A 348 19.86 -15.01 5.69
CA GLU A 348 21.18 -15.64 5.63
C GLU A 348 22.31 -14.62 5.83
N HIS A 349 22.23 -13.46 5.21
CA HIS A 349 23.18 -12.37 5.43
C HIS A 349 23.24 -11.95 6.90
N ILE A 350 22.07 -11.78 7.55
CA ILE A 350 22.00 -11.45 8.98
C ILE A 350 22.65 -12.53 9.84
N LYS A 351 22.36 -13.81 9.56
CA LYS A 351 22.96 -14.93 10.28
C LYS A 351 24.49 -14.93 10.16
N GLN A 352 25.02 -14.68 8.98
CA GLN A 352 26.46 -14.64 8.73
C GLN A 352 27.14 -13.50 9.50
N VAL A 353 26.56 -12.28 9.47
CA VAL A 353 27.11 -11.12 10.18
C VAL A 353 27.09 -11.35 11.69
N VAL A 354 25.96 -11.84 12.23
CA VAL A 354 25.79 -12.09 13.66
C VAL A 354 26.72 -13.18 14.14
N ALA A 355 26.88 -14.28 13.38
CA ALA A 355 27.77 -15.40 13.75
C ALA A 355 29.24 -15.00 13.82
N GLN A 356 29.69 -14.03 13.03
CA GLN A 356 31.06 -13.49 13.10
C GLN A 356 31.32 -12.73 14.42
N VAL A 357 30.27 -12.13 14.99
CA VAL A 357 30.37 -11.43 16.28
C VAL A 357 30.23 -12.42 17.44
N ASN A 358 29.18 -13.21 17.44
CA ASN A 358 28.93 -14.22 18.46
C ASN A 358 28.05 -15.36 17.89
N PRO A 359 28.60 -16.57 17.71
CA PRO A 359 27.87 -17.69 17.11
C PRO A 359 26.73 -18.25 17.99
N TYR A 360 26.66 -17.85 19.25
CA TYR A 360 25.62 -18.29 20.18
C TYR A 360 24.36 -17.39 20.15
N ILE A 361 24.40 -16.26 19.42
CA ILE A 361 23.22 -15.44 19.22
C ILE A 361 22.31 -16.15 18.22
N GLU A 362 21.09 -16.40 18.66
CA GLU A 362 20.06 -17.01 17.83
C GLU A 362 19.41 -15.95 16.91
N VAL A 363 19.22 -16.30 15.65
CA VAL A 363 18.56 -15.46 14.63
C VAL A 363 17.28 -16.15 14.16
N GLU A 364 16.16 -15.54 14.41
CA GLU A 364 14.82 -16.05 14.07
C GLU A 364 14.08 -15.10 13.15
N ALA A 365 13.69 -15.57 11.96
CA ALA A 365 12.73 -14.85 11.13
C ALA A 365 11.32 -15.07 11.70
N LEU A 366 10.63 -13.99 12.10
CA LEU A 366 9.29 -14.06 12.69
C LEU A 366 8.23 -14.08 11.61
N HIS A 367 7.80 -12.89 11.19
CA HIS A 367 6.80 -12.73 10.14
C HIS A 367 7.45 -12.08 8.92
N SER A 368 7.10 -12.60 7.74
CA SER A 368 7.59 -12.05 6.48
C SER A 368 6.53 -12.10 5.39
N THR A 369 6.59 -11.10 4.53
CA THR A 369 5.89 -11.08 3.24
C THR A 369 6.94 -10.75 2.17
N PRO A 370 7.12 -11.57 1.15
CA PRO A 370 8.05 -11.28 0.07
C PRO A 370 7.77 -9.93 -0.58
N ALA A 371 8.80 -9.31 -1.15
CA ALA A 371 8.61 -8.16 -2.02
C ALA A 371 7.69 -8.54 -3.20
N GLY A 372 6.91 -7.58 -3.68
CA GLY A 372 6.02 -7.79 -4.81
C GLY A 372 6.79 -8.14 -6.09
N ARG A 373 6.17 -8.94 -6.95
CA ARG A 373 6.65 -9.14 -8.31
C ARG A 373 6.78 -7.78 -9.00
N ILE A 374 7.84 -7.58 -9.76
CA ILE A 374 8.03 -6.38 -10.59
C ILE A 374 7.27 -6.58 -11.89
N ASP A 375 6.18 -5.86 -12.07
CA ASP A 375 5.44 -5.83 -13.32
C ASP A 375 6.04 -4.81 -14.30
N SER A 376 5.64 -4.88 -15.58
CA SER A 376 6.20 -4.01 -16.61
C SER A 376 5.31 -2.78 -16.82
N PRO A 377 5.90 -1.58 -17.05
CA PRO A 377 5.13 -0.45 -17.57
C PRO A 377 4.51 -0.69 -18.96
N ASP A 378 4.97 -1.72 -19.68
CA ASP A 378 4.39 -2.18 -20.95
C ASP A 378 3.31 -3.26 -20.73
N GLY A 379 3.02 -3.63 -19.49
CA GLY A 379 2.00 -4.60 -19.13
C GLY A 379 0.57 -4.08 -19.30
N ALA A 380 -0.37 -5.01 -19.23
CA ALA A 380 -1.78 -4.66 -19.38
C ALA A 380 -2.23 -3.63 -18.35
N GLY A 381 -2.87 -2.59 -18.81
CA GLY A 381 -3.50 -1.55 -18.00
C GLY A 381 -2.59 -0.38 -17.61
N TYR A 382 -1.26 -0.52 -17.58
CA TYR A 382 -0.39 0.57 -17.15
C TYR A 382 -0.49 1.81 -18.06
N GLN A 383 -0.36 1.63 -19.37
CA GLN A 383 -0.41 2.75 -20.32
C GLN A 383 -1.82 3.36 -20.41
N GLU A 384 -2.85 2.52 -20.33
CA GLU A 384 -4.24 2.96 -20.28
C GLU A 384 -4.50 3.81 -19.04
N LEU A 385 -4.07 3.35 -17.87
CA LEU A 385 -4.23 4.10 -16.61
C LEU A 385 -3.44 5.40 -16.64
N LYS A 386 -2.19 5.37 -17.13
CA LYS A 386 -1.36 6.58 -17.28
C LYS A 386 -2.04 7.61 -18.17
N THR A 387 -2.52 7.20 -19.34
CA THR A 387 -3.24 8.08 -20.28
C THR A 387 -4.48 8.70 -19.65
N ILE A 388 -5.26 7.92 -18.89
CA ILE A 388 -6.45 8.38 -18.19
C ILE A 388 -6.07 9.37 -17.08
N MET A 389 -5.03 9.07 -16.30
CA MET A 389 -4.57 9.96 -15.24
C MET A 389 -4.04 11.29 -15.81
N GLU A 390 -3.30 11.26 -16.92
CA GLU A 390 -2.85 12.47 -17.61
C GLU A 390 -4.02 13.30 -18.17
N HIS A 391 -5.09 12.64 -18.61
CA HIS A 391 -6.30 13.32 -19.08
C HIS A 391 -6.99 14.10 -17.95
N TYR A 392 -7.19 13.45 -16.80
CA TYR A 392 -7.85 14.08 -15.66
C TYR A 392 -6.94 14.98 -14.83
N HIS A 393 -5.62 14.80 -14.94
CA HIS A 393 -4.61 15.55 -14.19
C HIS A 393 -3.50 16.06 -15.13
N PRO A 394 -3.83 17.02 -16.01
CA PRO A 394 -2.85 17.55 -16.99
C PRO A 394 -1.71 18.26 -16.28
N GLY A 395 -0.50 18.16 -16.86
CA GLY A 395 0.71 18.77 -16.33
C GLY A 395 1.40 17.98 -15.22
N VAL A 396 0.89 16.81 -14.89
CA VAL A 396 1.54 15.88 -13.95
C VAL A 396 2.36 14.86 -14.73
N THR A 397 3.58 14.61 -14.27
CA THR A 397 4.45 13.55 -14.82
C THR A 397 4.23 12.28 -14.01
N PHE A 398 3.63 11.27 -14.63
CA PHE A 398 3.41 9.96 -14.02
C PHE A 398 4.61 9.06 -14.24
N VAL A 399 5.13 8.50 -13.15
CA VAL A 399 6.35 7.66 -13.16
C VAL A 399 6.03 6.26 -12.64
N PRO A 400 6.68 5.21 -13.18
CA PRO A 400 6.64 3.91 -12.55
C PRO A 400 7.37 3.96 -11.21
N SER A 401 6.81 3.31 -10.20
CA SER A 401 7.37 3.27 -8.85
C SER A 401 6.94 1.98 -8.13
N PHE A 402 7.13 1.92 -6.83
CA PHE A 402 6.62 0.86 -5.98
C PHE A 402 6.16 1.40 -4.64
N VAL A 403 5.23 0.69 -4.02
CA VAL A 403 4.73 1.04 -2.69
C VAL A 403 5.76 0.64 -1.64
N CYS A 404 6.12 1.56 -0.74
CA CYS A 404 7.06 1.28 0.35
C CYS A 404 6.43 0.46 1.49
N GLY A 405 5.10 0.47 1.62
CA GLY A 405 4.33 -0.41 2.48
C GLY A 405 3.93 -1.72 1.80
N GLY A 406 3.07 -2.49 2.46
CA GLY A 406 2.42 -3.66 1.89
C GLY A 406 0.99 -3.34 1.48
N THR A 407 0.43 -4.13 0.57
CA THR A 407 -0.99 -4.13 0.20
C THR A 407 -1.47 -5.55 -0.02
N ASP A 408 -2.78 -5.75 -0.08
CA ASP A 408 -3.39 -7.06 -0.35
C ASP A 408 -3.01 -7.64 -1.72
N SER A 409 -2.66 -6.80 -2.69
CA SER A 409 -2.44 -7.20 -4.09
C SER A 409 -1.38 -8.26 -4.27
N VAL A 410 -0.35 -8.31 -3.42
CA VAL A 410 0.71 -9.33 -3.49
C VAL A 410 0.16 -10.75 -3.34
N ARG A 411 -0.98 -10.93 -2.67
CA ARG A 411 -1.61 -12.24 -2.46
C ARG A 411 -2.20 -12.81 -3.75
N TYR A 412 -2.47 -11.97 -4.74
CA TYR A 412 -3.10 -12.33 -6.01
C TYR A 412 -2.13 -12.50 -7.17
N GLU A 413 -0.82 -12.44 -6.94
CA GLU A 413 0.21 -12.54 -8.01
C GLU A 413 0.08 -13.82 -8.84
N GLY A 414 -0.34 -14.92 -8.22
CA GLY A 414 -0.50 -16.20 -8.90
C GLY A 414 -1.65 -16.26 -9.92
N ILE A 415 -2.61 -15.34 -9.85
CA ILE A 415 -3.80 -15.32 -10.73
C ILE A 415 -3.89 -14.05 -11.59
N CYS A 416 -3.00 -13.09 -11.42
CA CYS A 416 -2.98 -11.83 -12.15
C CYS A 416 -1.76 -11.71 -13.05
N ASP A 417 -1.96 -11.33 -14.31
CA ASP A 417 -0.87 -11.12 -15.26
C ASP A 417 -0.15 -9.78 -15.01
N SER A 418 -0.88 -8.76 -14.55
CA SER A 418 -0.37 -7.44 -14.21
C SER A 418 -1.05 -6.90 -12.95
N ILE A 419 -0.30 -6.24 -12.08
CA ILE A 419 -0.82 -5.60 -10.87
C ILE A 419 -0.38 -4.15 -10.87
N LEU A 420 -1.36 -3.25 -10.78
CA LEU A 420 -1.17 -1.82 -10.67
C LEU A 420 -1.64 -1.35 -9.29
N ARG A 421 -0.86 -0.48 -8.65
CA ARG A 421 -1.16 0.10 -7.35
C ARG A 421 -1.19 1.61 -7.48
N ILE A 422 -2.38 2.18 -7.39
CA ILE A 422 -2.62 3.62 -7.45
C ILE A 422 -3.93 3.94 -6.74
N CYS A 423 -3.97 5.04 -5.98
CA CYS A 423 -5.22 5.64 -5.58
C CYS A 423 -5.58 6.74 -6.58
N PRO A 424 -6.72 6.63 -7.27
CA PRO A 424 -7.14 7.64 -8.24
C PRO A 424 -7.62 8.94 -7.57
N PHE A 425 -7.82 8.90 -6.26
CA PHE A 425 -8.23 10.03 -5.43
C PHE A 425 -6.98 10.79 -4.99
N ARG A 426 -6.90 12.08 -5.32
CA ARG A 426 -5.71 12.92 -5.12
C ARG A 426 -6.00 14.05 -4.15
N PRO A 427 -6.01 13.78 -2.82
CA PRO A 427 -6.19 14.81 -1.81
C PRO A 427 -4.99 15.76 -1.77
N THR A 428 -5.14 16.87 -1.05
CA THR A 428 -4.01 17.71 -0.73
C THR A 428 -3.07 16.99 0.26
N PRO A 429 -1.77 17.33 0.29
CA PRO A 429 -0.85 16.77 1.28
C PRO A 429 -1.29 17.01 2.72
N GLU A 430 -1.97 18.13 3.00
CA GLU A 430 -2.51 18.43 4.32
C GLU A 430 -3.61 17.45 4.72
N ASP A 431 -4.55 17.17 3.81
CA ASP A 431 -5.64 16.24 4.07
C ASP A 431 -5.11 14.80 4.26
N GLU A 432 -4.10 14.40 3.48
CA GLU A 432 -3.47 13.08 3.63
C GLU A 432 -2.65 12.97 4.92
N ALA A 433 -1.79 13.94 5.19
CA ALA A 433 -0.87 13.88 6.33
C ALA A 433 -1.59 13.90 7.68
N ASN A 434 -2.75 14.54 7.76
CA ASN A 434 -3.57 14.58 8.96
C ASN A 434 -4.53 13.39 9.05
N GLY A 435 -4.94 12.80 7.92
CA GLY A 435 -6.04 11.84 7.82
C GLY A 435 -5.62 10.38 7.91
N VAL A 436 -4.71 9.94 7.05
CA VAL A 436 -4.34 8.51 6.96
C VAL A 436 -3.69 8.04 8.27
N HIS A 437 -4.32 7.09 8.96
CA HIS A 437 -3.96 6.61 10.31
C HIS A 437 -3.92 7.71 11.39
N GLY A 438 -4.41 8.90 11.08
CA GLY A 438 -4.36 10.09 11.94
C GLY A 438 -5.74 10.52 12.45
N ILE A 439 -5.86 11.82 12.70
CA ILE A 439 -7.09 12.49 13.18
C ILE A 439 -7.68 13.29 12.01
N ASP A 440 -9.01 13.40 11.97
CA ASP A 440 -9.72 14.15 10.94
C ASP A 440 -9.53 13.61 9.51
N GLU A 441 -9.43 12.28 9.39
CA GLU A 441 -9.45 11.62 8.09
C GLU A 441 -10.71 12.02 7.33
N ARG A 442 -10.53 12.53 6.12
CA ARG A 442 -11.59 13.08 5.29
C ARG A 442 -11.19 13.06 3.84
N ILE A 443 -12.17 13.07 2.96
CA ILE A 443 -11.95 13.24 1.53
C ILE A 443 -12.82 14.37 0.99
N GLU A 444 -12.24 15.25 0.17
CA GLU A 444 -12.99 16.28 -0.53
C GLU A 444 -13.93 15.65 -1.57
N LYS A 445 -15.18 16.10 -1.62
CA LYS A 445 -16.18 15.60 -2.60
C LYS A 445 -15.68 15.70 -4.04
N ARG A 446 -14.99 16.78 -4.39
CA ARG A 446 -14.37 17.01 -5.69
C ARG A 446 -13.32 15.93 -6.01
N VAL A 447 -12.46 15.62 -5.04
CA VAL A 447 -11.43 14.59 -5.15
C VAL A 447 -12.05 13.21 -5.34
N TYR A 448 -13.10 12.90 -4.54
CA TYR A 448 -13.82 11.64 -4.65
C TYR A 448 -14.47 11.48 -6.02
N ALA A 449 -15.18 12.49 -6.48
CA ALA A 449 -15.81 12.49 -7.81
C ALA A 449 -14.79 12.30 -8.94
N GLN A 450 -13.64 12.97 -8.86
CA GLN A 450 -12.60 12.86 -9.88
C GLN A 450 -12.00 11.46 -9.92
N GLY A 451 -11.74 10.85 -8.76
CA GLY A 451 -11.28 9.47 -8.69
C GLY A 451 -12.28 8.48 -9.29
N VAL A 452 -13.57 8.68 -9.06
CA VAL A 452 -14.62 7.85 -9.67
C VAL A 452 -14.62 8.00 -11.19
N ARG A 453 -14.41 9.20 -11.74
CA ARG A 453 -14.27 9.40 -13.21
C ARG A 453 -13.07 8.62 -13.77
N VAL A 454 -11.96 8.66 -13.08
CA VAL A 454 -10.77 7.85 -13.45
C VAL A 454 -11.13 6.37 -13.50
N LEU A 455 -11.81 5.85 -12.47
CA LEU A 455 -12.21 4.45 -12.39
C LEU A 455 -13.22 4.06 -13.48
N ILE A 456 -14.20 4.92 -13.77
CA ILE A 456 -15.15 4.71 -14.87
C ILE A 456 -14.40 4.55 -16.20
N SER A 457 -13.49 5.48 -16.49
CA SER A 457 -12.71 5.48 -17.73
C SER A 457 -11.80 4.25 -17.82
N PHE A 458 -11.18 3.86 -16.71
CA PHE A 458 -10.30 2.69 -16.65
C PHE A 458 -11.06 1.38 -16.86
N ILE A 459 -12.17 1.18 -16.16
CA ILE A 459 -13.02 -0.02 -16.34
C ILE A 459 -13.53 -0.09 -17.78
N LYS A 460 -14.01 1.02 -18.32
CA LYS A 460 -14.49 1.10 -19.70
C LYS A 460 -13.39 0.72 -20.69
N GLN A 461 -12.20 1.31 -20.56
CA GLN A 461 -11.07 1.05 -21.46
C GLN A 461 -10.61 -0.41 -21.40
N MET A 462 -10.55 -0.98 -20.22
CA MET A 462 -10.08 -2.36 -20.03
C MET A 462 -11.10 -3.42 -20.43
N CYS A 463 -12.39 -3.10 -20.43
CA CYS A 463 -13.48 -4.06 -20.57
C CYS A 463 -14.38 -3.84 -21.81
N GLN A 464 -14.07 -2.85 -22.67
CA GLN A 464 -14.82 -2.63 -23.92
C GLN A 464 -14.46 -3.61 -25.03
#